data_f8fd2d2627525a172b79091b3e76ddbd
#
_entry.id   f8fd2d2627525a172b79091b3e76ddbd
#
_cell.length_a   1.000
_cell.length_b   1.000
_cell.length_c   1.000
_cell.angle_alpha   90.00
_cell.angle_beta   90.00
_cell.angle_gamma   90.00
#
_symmetry.space_group_name_H-M   'P 1'
#
loop_
_entity.id
_entity.type
_entity.pdbx_description
1 polymer ?
#
loop_
_entity_poly.entity_id
_entity_poly.type
_entity_poly.pdbx_seq_one_letter_code
_entity_poly.pdbx_strand_id
1 'polypeptide(L)'
;MKVVRISELPRESAISPLFTGEVFRQVIVDPDETQSFNFSIVNFSAGSRNKFHQHTSDQILIVTEGTGVVATDQEERTVSAGDVILIPAGENHWHGAPGGTPMSHITVQTKGSQTQQNEP
;
A
#
# COMPACT_ATOMS: atom_id res chain seq x y z
N MET A 1 -7.89 22.79 -9.31
CA MET A 1 -7.31 21.64 -10.01
C MET A 1 -5.86 21.49 -9.57
N LYS A 2 -5.41 20.25 -9.35
CA LYS A 2 -4.03 19.96 -8.95
C LYS A 2 -3.46 18.88 -9.86
N VAL A 3 -2.24 19.10 -10.35
CA VAL A 3 -1.50 18.09 -11.11
C VAL A 3 -0.28 17.68 -10.29
N VAL A 4 -0.15 16.39 -10.06
CA VAL A 4 0.97 15.83 -9.29
C VAL A 4 1.87 15.04 -10.23
N ARG A 5 3.15 15.40 -10.24
CA ARG A 5 4.16 14.61 -10.93
C ARG A 5 4.85 13.72 -9.91
N ILE A 6 4.56 12.42 -9.97
CA ILE A 6 5.00 11.44 -8.97
C ILE A 6 6.52 11.44 -8.82
N SER A 7 7.26 11.59 -9.92
CA SER A 7 8.73 11.60 -9.89
C SER A 7 9.33 12.75 -9.08
N GLU A 8 8.55 13.78 -8.79
CA GLU A 8 8.99 14.94 -8.01
C GLU A 8 8.59 14.87 -6.54
N LEU A 9 7.81 13.87 -6.15
CA LEU A 9 7.41 13.69 -4.76
C LEU A 9 8.53 13.05 -3.95
N PRO A 10 8.86 13.61 -2.76
CA PRO A 10 9.86 13.00 -1.90
C PRO A 10 9.37 11.68 -1.33
N ARG A 11 10.28 10.70 -1.22
CA ARG A 11 10.05 9.45 -0.50
C ARG A 11 10.41 9.67 0.96
N GLU A 12 9.45 9.49 1.85
CA GLU A 12 9.64 9.65 3.29
C GLU A 12 9.56 8.29 3.96
N SER A 13 10.41 8.07 4.98
CA SER A 13 10.35 6.83 5.77
C SER A 13 8.99 6.66 6.39
N ALA A 14 8.38 5.50 6.16
CA ALA A 14 7.11 5.13 6.77
C ALA A 14 7.41 4.24 7.99
N ILE A 15 7.32 4.82 9.18
CA ILE A 15 7.58 4.13 10.43
C ILE A 15 6.26 3.79 11.08
N SER A 16 5.99 2.48 11.22
CA SER A 16 4.76 1.98 11.83
C SER A 16 4.98 0.55 12.30
N PRO A 17 4.32 0.11 13.39
CA PRO A 17 4.32 -1.30 13.79
C PRO A 17 3.78 -2.24 12.71
N LEU A 18 3.01 -1.70 11.77
CA LEU A 18 2.45 -2.46 10.65
C LEU A 18 3.53 -3.00 9.70
N PHE A 19 4.66 -2.31 9.55
CA PHE A 19 5.69 -2.68 8.59
C PHE A 19 6.80 -3.53 9.19
N THR A 20 7.32 -4.47 8.39
CA THR A 20 8.60 -5.13 8.61
C THR A 20 9.57 -4.71 7.52
N GLY A 21 10.82 -4.41 7.87
CA GLY A 21 11.81 -3.91 6.93
C GLY A 21 11.62 -2.43 6.60
N GLU A 22 12.26 -1.99 5.54
CA GLU A 22 12.30 -0.59 5.16
C GLU A 22 11.22 -0.26 4.14
N VAL A 23 10.36 0.71 4.50
CA VAL A 23 9.23 1.14 3.68
C VAL A 23 9.24 2.66 3.59
N PHE A 24 8.99 3.19 2.40
CA PHE A 24 8.85 4.62 2.16
C PHE A 24 7.47 4.97 1.65
N ARG A 25 7.04 6.17 1.91
CA ARG A 25 5.72 6.67 1.50
C ARG A 25 5.86 7.97 0.71
N GLN A 26 5.02 8.13 -0.29
CA GLN A 26 4.84 9.39 -1.02
C GLN A 26 3.35 9.74 -0.95
N VAL A 27 3.03 10.89 -0.39
CA VAL A 27 1.66 11.40 -0.35
C VAL A 27 1.36 12.08 -1.70
N ILE A 28 0.41 11.53 -2.45
CA ILE A 28 0.01 12.09 -3.74
C ILE A 28 -1.02 13.19 -3.53
N VAL A 29 -2.05 12.89 -2.74
CA VAL A 29 -3.10 13.83 -2.37
C VAL A 29 -3.26 13.75 -0.87
N ASP A 30 -3.08 14.88 -0.19
CA ASP A 30 -3.28 14.97 1.25
C ASP A 30 -4.76 14.72 1.57
N PRO A 31 -5.09 13.95 2.62
CA PRO A 31 -6.48 13.71 3.02
C PRO A 31 -7.29 15.00 3.19
N ASP A 32 -6.67 16.10 3.58
CA ASP A 32 -7.35 17.38 3.75
C ASP A 32 -7.71 18.07 2.43
N GLU A 33 -7.12 17.64 1.32
CA GLU A 33 -7.39 18.20 -0.01
C GLU A 33 -8.56 17.56 -0.73
N THR A 34 -9.11 16.46 -0.20
CA THR A 34 -10.17 15.68 -0.86
C THR A 34 -11.28 15.35 0.11
N GLN A 35 -12.49 15.22 -0.42
CA GLN A 35 -13.67 14.83 0.37
C GLN A 35 -13.83 13.31 0.48
N SER A 36 -13.20 12.54 -0.39
CA SER A 36 -13.55 11.12 -0.55
C SER A 36 -12.41 10.14 -0.36
N PHE A 37 -11.17 10.52 -0.64
CA PHE A 37 -10.09 9.55 -0.79
C PHE A 37 -8.89 9.82 0.10
N ASN A 38 -8.22 8.71 0.51
CA ASN A 38 -6.81 8.68 0.86
C ASN A 38 -6.05 8.14 -0.36
N PHE A 39 -4.99 8.81 -0.76
CA PHE A 39 -4.29 8.51 -2.00
C PHE A 39 -2.79 8.73 -1.83
N SER A 40 -2.03 7.64 -1.83
CA SER A 40 -0.57 7.70 -1.64
C SER A 40 0.12 6.54 -2.35
N ILE A 41 1.44 6.60 -2.42
CA ILE A 41 2.28 5.48 -2.87
C ILE A 41 3.00 4.91 -1.67
N VAL A 42 3.06 3.58 -1.60
CA VAL A 42 3.88 2.85 -0.66
C VAL A 42 4.99 2.14 -1.45
N ASN A 43 6.22 2.37 -1.03
CA ASN A 43 7.42 1.82 -1.66
C ASN A 43 8.04 0.81 -0.69
N PHE A 44 8.00 -0.46 -1.05
CA PHE A 44 8.59 -1.55 -0.27
C PHE A 44 9.99 -1.85 -0.79
N SER A 45 10.99 -1.71 0.05
CA SER A 45 12.34 -2.19 -0.24
C SER A 45 12.34 -3.72 -0.29
N ALA A 46 13.28 -4.32 -1.01
CA ALA A 46 13.43 -5.78 -1.04
C ALA A 46 13.51 -6.35 0.38
N GLY A 47 12.72 -7.36 0.68
CA GLY A 47 12.64 -7.98 2.00
C GLY A 47 11.65 -7.36 2.95
N SER A 48 10.93 -6.30 2.55
CA SER A 48 9.93 -5.63 3.39
C SER A 48 8.50 -6.00 3.01
N ARG A 49 7.61 -5.92 3.99
CA ARG A 49 6.16 -6.09 3.78
C ARG A 49 5.39 -5.45 4.92
N ASN A 50 4.09 -5.32 4.78
CA ASN A 50 3.26 -5.06 5.94
C ASN A 50 2.76 -6.38 6.57
N LYS A 51 2.33 -6.29 7.80
CA LYS A 51 1.77 -7.40 8.56
C LYS A 51 0.33 -7.62 8.17
N PHE A 52 -0.21 -8.81 8.46
CA PHE A 52 -1.64 -9.06 8.29
C PHE A 52 -2.45 -7.98 8.99
N HIS A 53 -3.38 -7.40 8.23
CA HIS A 53 -4.26 -6.33 8.69
C HIS A 53 -5.54 -6.28 7.85
N GLN A 54 -6.49 -5.49 8.30
CA GLN A 54 -7.74 -5.24 7.60
C GLN A 54 -8.12 -3.77 7.70
N HIS A 55 -8.94 -3.32 6.79
CA HIS A 55 -9.45 -1.94 6.77
C HIS A 55 -10.96 -1.91 6.88
N THR A 56 -11.50 -0.80 7.36
CA THR A 56 -12.95 -0.58 7.41
C THR A 56 -13.56 -0.25 6.06
N SER A 57 -12.74 0.05 5.05
CA SER A 57 -13.18 0.32 3.69
C SER A 57 -12.53 -0.64 2.69
N ASP A 58 -13.05 -0.67 1.48
CA ASP A 58 -12.36 -1.28 0.35
C ASP A 58 -11.03 -0.58 0.12
N GLN A 59 -10.06 -1.31 -0.41
CA GLN A 59 -8.77 -0.78 -0.80
C GLN A 59 -8.45 -1.20 -2.22
N ILE A 60 -7.96 -0.26 -3.02
CA ILE A 60 -7.41 -0.55 -4.34
C ILE A 60 -5.91 -0.35 -4.29
N LEU A 61 -5.17 -1.33 -4.77
CA LEU A 61 -3.72 -1.24 -4.98
C LEU A 61 -3.45 -1.25 -6.48
N ILE A 62 -2.61 -0.33 -6.93
CA ILE A 62 -2.15 -0.28 -8.31
C ILE A 62 -0.64 -0.38 -8.29
N VAL A 63 -0.09 -1.50 -8.74
CA VAL A 63 1.36 -1.70 -8.76
C VAL A 63 1.97 -0.83 -9.85
N THR A 64 2.92 0.01 -9.47
CA THR A 64 3.57 0.98 -10.37
C THR A 64 4.99 0.59 -10.75
N GLU A 65 5.70 -0.12 -9.87
CA GLU A 65 7.08 -0.54 -10.08
C GLU A 65 7.34 -1.89 -9.42
N GLY A 66 8.18 -2.68 -10.06
CA GLY A 66 8.73 -3.90 -9.48
C GLY A 66 7.76 -5.07 -9.42
N THR A 67 8.10 -6.02 -8.55
CA THR A 67 7.36 -7.26 -8.35
C THR A 67 7.28 -7.52 -6.86
N GLY A 68 6.10 -7.89 -6.40
CA GLY A 68 5.85 -8.21 -5.00
C GLY A 68 4.79 -9.27 -4.84
N VAL A 69 4.21 -9.33 -3.63
CA VAL A 69 3.20 -10.32 -3.26
C VAL A 69 2.05 -9.62 -2.58
N VAL A 70 0.85 -10.08 -2.86
CA VAL A 70 -0.34 -9.79 -2.07
C VAL A 70 -0.91 -11.11 -1.56
N ALA A 71 -1.29 -11.13 -0.29
CA ALA A 71 -1.74 -12.35 0.38
C ALA A 71 -2.98 -12.12 1.21
N THR A 72 -3.83 -13.13 1.24
CA THR A 72 -4.95 -13.26 2.18
C THR A 72 -4.73 -14.49 3.05
N ASP A 73 -5.70 -14.83 3.91
CA ASP A 73 -5.63 -16.07 4.70
C ASP A 73 -5.65 -17.34 3.83
N GLN A 74 -6.03 -17.21 2.56
CA GLN A 74 -6.29 -18.36 1.68
C GLN A 74 -5.33 -18.48 0.52
N GLU A 75 -4.67 -17.39 0.10
CA GLU A 75 -3.80 -17.42 -1.06
C GLU A 75 -2.72 -16.34 -0.99
N GLU A 76 -1.64 -16.60 -1.71
CA GLU A 76 -0.60 -15.62 -2.02
C GLU A 76 -0.49 -15.51 -3.54
N ARG A 77 -0.41 -14.28 -4.03
CA ARG A 77 -0.27 -14.03 -5.47
C ARG A 77 0.87 -13.06 -5.73
N THR A 78 1.70 -13.42 -6.71
CA THR A 78 2.72 -12.51 -7.22
C THR A 78 2.06 -11.45 -8.09
N VAL A 79 2.46 -10.20 -7.88
CA VAL A 79 1.96 -9.04 -8.63
C VAL A 79 3.13 -8.22 -9.14
N SER A 80 2.93 -7.53 -10.25
CA SER A 80 3.94 -6.69 -10.88
C SER A 80 3.33 -5.44 -11.49
N ALA A 81 4.17 -4.51 -11.95
CA ALA A 81 3.75 -3.24 -12.50
C ALA A 81 2.62 -3.41 -13.53
N GLY A 82 1.54 -2.67 -13.36
CA GLY A 82 0.34 -2.73 -14.17
C GLY A 82 -0.79 -3.58 -13.57
N ASP A 83 -0.52 -4.34 -12.51
CA ASP A 83 -1.58 -5.10 -11.82
C ASP A 83 -2.37 -4.20 -10.89
N VAL A 84 -3.67 -4.46 -10.83
CA VAL A 84 -4.62 -3.79 -9.93
C VAL A 84 -5.24 -4.83 -9.02
N ILE A 85 -5.24 -4.55 -7.71
CA ILE A 85 -5.77 -5.46 -6.71
C ILE A 85 -6.92 -4.74 -5.98
N LEU A 86 -8.07 -5.39 -5.90
CA LEU A 86 -9.16 -4.96 -5.03
C LEU A 86 -9.17 -5.82 -3.78
N ILE A 87 -9.08 -5.16 -2.63
CA ILE A 87 -9.19 -5.81 -1.33
C ILE A 87 -10.46 -5.28 -0.67
N PRO A 88 -11.50 -6.13 -0.51
CA PRO A 88 -12.74 -5.72 0.13
C PRO A 88 -12.55 -5.32 1.59
N ALA A 89 -13.42 -4.45 2.08
CA ALA A 89 -13.46 -4.08 3.48
C ALA A 89 -13.53 -5.33 4.38
N GLY A 90 -12.72 -5.36 5.43
CA GLY A 90 -12.69 -6.45 6.40
C GLY A 90 -11.84 -7.66 6.00
N GLU A 91 -11.32 -7.72 4.80
CA GLU A 91 -10.46 -8.85 4.38
C GLU A 91 -9.08 -8.76 5.04
N ASN A 92 -8.70 -9.82 5.75
CA ASN A 92 -7.37 -9.92 6.34
C ASN A 92 -6.34 -10.17 5.25
N HIS A 93 -5.33 -9.33 5.16
CA HIS A 93 -4.37 -9.36 4.05
C HIS A 93 -3.03 -8.73 4.44
N TRP A 94 -2.03 -9.00 3.63
CA TRP A 94 -0.78 -8.24 3.62
C TRP A 94 -0.27 -8.11 2.19
N HIS A 95 0.61 -7.15 1.97
CA HIS A 95 1.31 -6.96 0.71
C HIS A 95 2.70 -6.40 0.94
N GLY A 96 3.57 -6.55 -0.05
CA GLY A 96 4.93 -6.08 0.04
C GLY A 96 5.86 -6.77 -0.94
N ALA A 97 7.15 -6.69 -0.61
CA ALA A 97 8.26 -7.21 -1.43
C ALA A 97 9.13 -8.16 -0.60
N PRO A 98 8.61 -9.33 -0.18
CA PRO A 98 9.36 -10.23 0.70
C PRO A 98 10.55 -10.90 0.02
N GLY A 99 10.60 -10.88 -1.30
CA GLY A 99 11.69 -11.44 -2.09
C GLY A 99 12.88 -10.51 -2.31
N GLY A 100 13.64 -10.75 -3.37
CA GLY A 100 14.86 -10.02 -3.67
C GLY A 100 14.68 -8.72 -4.49
N THR A 101 13.45 -8.34 -4.83
CA THR A 101 13.15 -7.15 -5.63
C THR A 101 12.20 -6.22 -4.91
N PRO A 102 12.36 -4.89 -5.05
CA PRO A 102 11.43 -3.93 -4.46
C PRO A 102 10.10 -3.90 -5.23
N MET A 103 9.08 -3.34 -4.59
CA MET A 103 7.76 -3.13 -5.20
C MET A 103 7.15 -1.84 -4.69
N SER A 104 6.53 -1.10 -5.60
CA SER A 104 5.79 0.11 -5.24
C SER A 104 4.37 0.00 -5.77
N HIS A 105 3.40 0.49 -4.97
CA HIS A 105 2.02 0.57 -5.40
C HIS A 105 1.36 1.86 -4.92
N ILE A 106 0.41 2.32 -5.72
CA ILE A 106 -0.56 3.33 -5.28
C ILE A 106 -1.57 2.63 -4.38
N THR A 107 -1.95 3.26 -3.29
CA THR A 107 -3.08 2.83 -2.46
C THR A 107 -4.19 3.87 -2.50
N VAL A 108 -5.42 3.39 -2.71
CA VAL A 108 -6.62 4.22 -2.71
C VAL A 108 -7.61 3.63 -1.72
N GLN A 109 -8.02 4.45 -0.78
CA GLN A 109 -9.00 4.08 0.25
C GLN A 109 -9.98 5.23 0.45
N THR A 110 -11.10 4.95 1.09
CA THR A 110 -12.04 5.97 1.53
C THR A 110 -11.40 6.82 2.64
N LYS A 111 -11.59 8.12 2.58
CA LYS A 111 -11.20 9.01 3.68
C LYS A 111 -11.89 8.56 4.98
N GLY A 112 -11.13 8.48 6.06
CA GLY A 112 -11.62 7.97 7.34
C GLY A 112 -11.52 6.46 7.51
N SER A 113 -11.00 5.72 6.53
CA SER A 113 -10.72 4.30 6.67
C SER A 113 -9.78 4.06 7.84
N GLN A 114 -10.10 3.05 8.65
CA GLN A 114 -9.31 2.64 9.81
C GLN A 114 -8.66 1.29 9.55
N THR A 115 -7.48 1.10 10.12
CA THR A 115 -6.70 -0.13 9.96
C THR A 115 -6.62 -0.88 11.28
N GLN A 116 -6.87 -2.18 11.24
CA GLN A 116 -6.67 -3.10 12.36
C GLN A 116 -5.55 -4.06 12.02
N GLN A 117 -4.48 -4.04 12.82
CA GLN A 117 -3.37 -5.00 12.69
C GLN A 117 -3.73 -6.31 13.37
N ASN A 118 -3.55 -7.42 12.65
CA ASN A 118 -3.94 -8.77 13.08
C ASN A 118 -2.75 -9.71 13.28
N GLU A 119 -1.55 -9.24 13.07
CA GLU A 119 -0.28 -9.97 13.27
C GLU A 119 0.59 -9.16 14.22
N PRO A 120 1.15 -9.75 15.27
CA PRO A 120 1.98 -9.02 16.25
C PRO A 120 3.31 -8.51 15.68
#